data_8a78b9a952f302bc6ce2c5d19328a032
#
_entry.id   8a78b9a952f302bc6ce2c5d19328a032
#
_cell.length_a   1.000
_cell.length_b   1.000
_cell.length_c   1.000
_cell.angle_alpha   90.00
_cell.angle_beta   90.00
_cell.angle_gamma   90.00
#
_symmetry.space_group_name_H-M   'P 1'
#
loop_
_entity.id
_entity.type
_entity.pdbx_description
1 polymer ?
#
loop_
_entity_poly.entity_id
_entity_poly.type
_entity_poly.pdbx_seq_one_letter_code
_entity_poly.pdbx_strand_id
1 'polypeptide(L)'
;LTIRRPPRSTLVPSTTLFRSKNTLRERMRVTRVAECWRCHRKMDPLGLPFEMYNHLGLRRTTELGKPVDTSGEILDSGDPALDGPVKNALEMIDKLAASERVEQVFVRHTFRFWMGRNETINDAPILQAAHRAYKENDGSMKALLTSLLTSDAFLYRKVEP
;
A
#
# COMPACT_ATOMS: atom_id res chain seq x y z
N LEU A 1 6.76 40.93 19.62
CA LEU A 1 7.11 39.81 18.72
C LEU A 1 5.95 39.61 17.75
N THR A 2 6.10 40.13 16.51
CA THR A 2 5.08 39.98 15.45
C THR A 2 5.33 38.65 14.78
N ILE A 3 4.51 37.65 15.10
CA ILE A 3 4.52 36.34 14.42
C ILE A 3 4.01 36.59 12.99
N ARG A 4 4.93 36.60 12.01
CA ARG A 4 4.55 36.61 10.60
C ARG A 4 3.86 35.29 10.30
N ARG A 5 2.59 35.35 9.88
CA ARG A 5 1.88 34.20 9.33
C ARG A 5 2.68 33.71 8.11
N PRO A 6 2.93 32.39 7.96
CA PRO A 6 3.54 31.87 6.75
C PRO A 6 2.65 32.27 5.55
N PRO A 7 3.26 32.50 4.36
CA PRO A 7 2.50 32.79 3.17
C PRO A 7 1.44 31.70 2.98
N ARG A 8 0.21 32.11 2.72
CA ARG A 8 -0.86 31.15 2.37
C ARG A 8 -0.32 30.35 1.20
N SER A 9 -0.09 29.05 1.42
CA SER A 9 0.18 28.13 0.32
C SER A 9 -0.98 28.36 -0.68
N THR A 10 -0.65 28.63 -1.93
CA THR A 10 -1.59 28.64 -3.03
C THR A 10 -2.03 27.19 -3.26
N LEU A 11 -2.78 26.65 -2.30
CA LEU A 11 -3.58 25.47 -2.53
C LEU A 11 -4.47 25.80 -3.71
N VAL A 12 -4.23 25.16 -4.83
CA VAL A 12 -5.13 25.22 -5.98
C VAL A 12 -6.53 24.97 -5.42
N PRO A 13 -7.49 25.91 -5.61
CA PRO A 13 -8.82 25.74 -5.02
C PRO A 13 -9.37 24.38 -5.42
N SER A 14 -9.86 23.60 -4.46
CA SER A 14 -10.44 22.27 -4.69
C SER A 14 -11.50 22.26 -5.80
N THR A 15 -12.15 23.39 -6.03
CA THR A 15 -13.09 23.63 -7.14
C THR A 15 -12.46 23.45 -8.53
N THR A 16 -11.15 23.67 -8.71
CA THR A 16 -10.47 23.46 -10.00
C THR A 16 -10.29 21.97 -10.30
N LEU A 17 -10.13 21.14 -9.27
CA LEU A 17 -10.05 19.68 -9.41
C LEU A 17 -11.39 19.07 -9.89
N PHE A 18 -12.52 19.62 -9.44
CA PHE A 18 -13.87 19.14 -9.79
C PHE A 18 -14.39 19.66 -11.15
N ARG A 19 -13.75 20.65 -11.76
CA ARG A 19 -14.12 21.21 -13.07
C ARG A 19 -13.11 20.91 -14.18
N SER A 20 -12.20 19.97 -13.95
CA SER A 20 -11.25 19.58 -14.99
C SER A 20 -11.97 18.94 -16.18
N LYS A 21 -11.60 19.37 -17.40
CA LYS A 21 -12.04 18.73 -18.65
C LYS A 21 -11.26 17.44 -18.94
N ASN A 22 -10.25 17.12 -18.12
CA ASN A 22 -9.39 15.96 -18.27
C ASN A 22 -9.77 14.89 -17.25
N THR A 23 -9.72 13.63 -17.66
CA THR A 23 -9.87 12.47 -16.76
C THR A 23 -8.77 12.46 -15.70
N LEU A 24 -8.95 11.71 -14.62
CA LEU A 24 -7.94 11.59 -13.57
C LEU A 24 -6.62 11.08 -14.15
N ARG A 25 -6.65 10.07 -15.01
CA ARG A 25 -5.46 9.52 -15.67
C ARG A 25 -4.74 10.56 -16.56
N GLU A 26 -5.48 11.40 -17.25
CA GLU A 26 -4.89 12.50 -18.02
C GLU A 26 -4.22 13.55 -17.11
N ARG A 27 -4.83 13.85 -15.96
CA ARG A 27 -4.24 14.77 -14.96
C ARG A 27 -2.99 14.20 -14.29
N MET A 28 -2.98 12.91 -14.03
CA MET A 28 -1.83 12.21 -13.43
C MET A 28 -0.60 12.18 -14.35
N ARG A 29 -0.74 12.54 -15.64
CA ARG A 29 0.43 12.66 -16.52
C ARG A 29 1.48 13.67 -16.05
N VAL A 30 1.10 14.62 -15.21
CA VAL A 30 2.05 15.57 -14.60
C VAL A 30 3.11 14.86 -13.76
N THR A 31 2.83 13.71 -13.19
CA THR A 31 3.79 12.93 -12.40
C THR A 31 4.84 12.24 -13.25
N ARG A 32 4.72 12.27 -14.58
CA ARG A 32 5.67 11.64 -15.52
C ARG A 32 6.89 12.50 -15.85
N VAL A 33 6.96 13.74 -15.35
CA VAL A 33 8.20 14.51 -15.43
C VAL A 33 9.30 13.85 -14.58
N ALA A 34 10.55 13.97 -15.00
CA ALA A 34 11.66 13.18 -14.48
C ALA A 34 11.77 13.20 -12.94
N GLU A 35 11.62 14.38 -12.32
CA GLU A 35 11.72 14.57 -10.89
C GLU A 35 10.64 13.81 -10.11
N CYS A 36 9.39 13.88 -10.57
CA CYS A 36 8.25 13.21 -9.94
C CYS A 36 8.27 11.70 -10.22
N TRP A 37 8.66 11.32 -11.44
CA TRP A 37 8.62 9.93 -11.89
C TRP A 37 9.56 9.01 -11.11
N ARG A 38 10.60 9.54 -10.49
CA ARG A 38 11.49 8.76 -9.61
C ARG A 38 10.73 7.96 -8.53
N CYS A 39 9.66 8.55 -7.96
CA CYS A 39 8.80 7.90 -6.96
C CYS A 39 7.52 7.36 -7.59
N HIS A 40 6.87 8.18 -8.43
CA HIS A 40 5.55 7.87 -8.99
C HIS A 40 5.53 6.66 -9.92
N ARG A 41 6.66 6.30 -10.53
CA ARG A 41 6.74 5.11 -11.39
C ARG A 41 6.33 3.80 -10.70
N LYS A 42 6.46 3.71 -9.37
CA LYS A 42 6.06 2.55 -8.57
C LYS A 42 4.68 2.70 -7.94
N MET A 43 4.24 3.94 -7.72
CA MET A 43 2.98 4.22 -7.02
C MET A 43 1.80 4.34 -7.96
N ASP A 44 1.95 5.10 -9.04
CA ASP A 44 0.87 5.36 -9.98
C ASP A 44 0.31 4.08 -10.62
N PRO A 45 1.15 3.13 -11.11
CA PRO A 45 0.65 1.89 -11.67
C PRO A 45 -0.17 1.04 -10.69
N LEU A 46 0.10 1.13 -9.39
CA LEU A 46 -0.67 0.46 -8.33
C LEU A 46 -1.96 1.21 -7.98
N GLY A 47 -1.95 2.54 -8.10
CA GLY A 47 -3.11 3.38 -7.78
C GLY A 47 -4.15 3.44 -8.90
N LEU A 48 -3.71 3.48 -10.15
CA LEU A 48 -4.56 3.65 -11.32
C LEU A 48 -5.66 2.59 -11.49
N PRO A 49 -5.48 1.31 -11.14
CA PRO A 49 -6.55 0.30 -11.15
C PRO A 49 -7.78 0.68 -10.32
N PHE A 50 -7.59 1.45 -9.26
CA PHE A 50 -8.68 1.90 -8.38
C PHE A 50 -9.53 3.02 -8.98
N GLU A 51 -9.21 3.55 -10.15
CA GLU A 51 -10.07 4.50 -10.87
C GLU A 51 -11.43 3.92 -11.25
N MET A 52 -11.60 2.61 -11.15
CA MET A 52 -12.93 1.97 -11.21
C MET A 52 -13.88 2.44 -10.11
N TYR A 53 -13.38 3.17 -9.12
CA TYR A 53 -14.18 3.77 -8.06
C TYR A 53 -14.07 5.30 -8.12
N ASN A 54 -15.15 5.99 -7.77
CA ASN A 54 -15.15 7.44 -7.63
C ASN A 54 -14.73 7.87 -6.21
N HIS A 55 -14.71 9.17 -5.95
CA HIS A 55 -14.35 9.75 -4.65
C HIS A 55 -15.29 9.37 -3.49
N LEU A 56 -16.46 8.79 -3.77
CA LEU A 56 -17.38 8.24 -2.77
C LEU A 56 -17.24 6.72 -2.62
N GLY A 57 -16.26 6.09 -3.29
CA GLY A 57 -16.08 4.64 -3.30
C GLY A 57 -17.10 3.89 -4.18
N LEU A 58 -17.93 4.57 -4.94
CA LEU A 58 -18.91 3.95 -5.82
C LEU A 58 -18.24 3.54 -7.13
N ARG A 59 -18.57 2.33 -7.60
CA ARG A 59 -18.07 1.82 -8.88
C ARG A 59 -18.53 2.71 -10.03
N ARG A 60 -17.59 3.02 -10.94
CA ARG A 60 -17.87 3.78 -12.17
C ARG A 60 -17.23 3.08 -13.38
N THR A 61 -17.87 3.20 -14.52
CA THR A 61 -17.37 2.72 -15.82
C THR A 61 -16.99 3.85 -16.76
N THR A 62 -17.42 5.09 -16.44
CA THR A 62 -17.15 6.29 -17.24
C THR A 62 -16.72 7.46 -16.38
N GLU A 63 -15.86 8.30 -16.93
CA GLU A 63 -15.48 9.60 -16.38
C GLU A 63 -15.51 10.65 -17.51
N LEU A 64 -16.23 11.75 -17.31
CA LEU A 64 -16.41 12.80 -18.31
C LEU A 64 -16.90 12.27 -19.68
N GLY A 65 -17.78 11.25 -19.67
CA GLY A 65 -18.31 10.63 -20.88
C GLY A 65 -17.36 9.67 -21.60
N LYS A 66 -16.15 9.45 -21.07
CA LYS A 66 -15.17 8.48 -21.61
C LYS A 66 -15.14 7.21 -20.75
N PRO A 67 -14.86 6.02 -21.33
CA PRO A 67 -14.60 4.82 -20.55
C PRO A 67 -13.43 5.04 -19.58
N VAL A 68 -13.54 4.54 -18.35
CA VAL A 68 -12.44 4.58 -17.38
C VAL A 68 -11.42 3.51 -17.75
N ASP A 69 -10.15 3.89 -17.91
CA ASP A 69 -9.04 2.95 -18.03
C ASP A 69 -8.60 2.53 -16.63
N THR A 70 -8.90 1.28 -16.28
CA THR A 70 -8.60 0.68 -14.96
C THR A 70 -7.33 -0.19 -14.97
N SER A 71 -6.56 -0.16 -16.06
CA SER A 71 -5.32 -0.92 -16.15
C SER A 71 -4.24 -0.37 -15.22
N GLY A 72 -3.39 -1.25 -14.75
CA GLY A 72 -2.23 -0.90 -13.94
C GLY A 72 -1.15 -1.96 -14.03
N GLU A 73 -0.21 -1.90 -13.11
CA GLU A 73 0.93 -2.81 -13.12
C GLU A 73 1.52 -2.91 -11.71
N ILE A 74 1.95 -4.11 -11.32
CA ILE A 74 2.77 -4.35 -10.13
C ILE A 74 4.22 -4.38 -10.59
N LEU A 75 5.07 -3.56 -9.99
CA LEU A 75 6.47 -3.39 -10.38
C LEU A 75 7.41 -3.52 -9.18
N ASP A 76 8.54 -4.19 -9.41
CA ASP A 76 9.63 -4.29 -8.44
C ASP A 76 9.16 -4.81 -7.06
N SER A 77 8.22 -5.75 -7.01
CA SER A 77 7.72 -6.35 -5.76
C SER A 77 8.77 -7.21 -5.04
N GLY A 78 9.79 -7.63 -5.77
CA GLY A 78 10.77 -8.63 -5.33
C GLY A 78 10.27 -10.07 -5.47
N ASP A 79 9.13 -10.26 -6.11
CA ASP A 79 8.56 -11.55 -6.50
C ASP A 79 8.17 -11.47 -7.99
N PRO A 80 8.97 -12.07 -8.89
CA PRO A 80 8.69 -12.02 -10.32
C PRO A 80 7.33 -12.62 -10.73
N ALA A 81 6.77 -13.51 -9.92
CA ALA A 81 5.44 -14.08 -10.17
C ALA A 81 4.31 -13.08 -9.89
N LEU A 82 4.57 -12.12 -9.01
CA LEU A 82 3.62 -11.07 -8.68
C LEU A 82 3.69 -9.89 -9.65
N ASP A 83 4.89 -9.57 -10.16
CA ASP A 83 5.10 -8.44 -11.06
C ASP A 83 4.35 -8.63 -12.39
N GLY A 84 3.93 -7.52 -12.98
CA GLY A 84 3.29 -7.48 -14.29
C GLY A 84 1.95 -6.73 -14.32
N PRO A 85 1.34 -6.67 -15.52
CA PRO A 85 0.12 -5.90 -15.74
C PRO A 85 -1.09 -6.49 -15.03
N VAL A 86 -2.02 -5.61 -14.70
CA VAL A 86 -3.34 -5.92 -14.15
C VAL A 86 -4.41 -5.13 -14.89
N LYS A 87 -5.57 -5.72 -15.12
CA LYS A 87 -6.69 -5.09 -15.84
C LYS A 87 -7.48 -4.12 -14.96
N ASN A 88 -7.52 -4.38 -13.67
CA ASN A 88 -8.29 -3.59 -12.70
C ASN A 88 -7.85 -3.92 -11.26
N ALA A 89 -8.43 -3.20 -10.28
CA ALA A 89 -8.12 -3.38 -8.88
C ALA A 89 -8.48 -4.78 -8.35
N LEU A 90 -9.52 -5.43 -8.87
CA LEU A 90 -9.91 -6.76 -8.40
C LEU A 90 -8.86 -7.79 -8.77
N GLU A 91 -8.43 -7.81 -10.04
CA GLU A 91 -7.34 -8.70 -10.48
C GLU A 91 -6.04 -8.45 -9.70
N MET A 92 -5.74 -7.17 -9.41
CA MET A 92 -4.59 -6.83 -8.59
C MET A 92 -4.72 -7.37 -7.17
N ILE A 93 -5.90 -7.23 -6.54
CA ILE A 93 -6.16 -7.75 -5.19
C ILE A 93 -6.03 -9.27 -5.17
N ASP A 94 -6.57 -9.98 -6.18
CA ASP A 94 -6.48 -11.43 -6.28
C ASP A 94 -5.02 -11.90 -6.41
N LYS A 95 -4.21 -11.21 -7.23
CA LYS A 95 -2.76 -11.48 -7.33
C LYS A 95 -2.04 -11.25 -6.01
N LEU A 96 -2.33 -10.14 -5.32
CA LEU A 96 -1.74 -9.82 -4.03
C LEU A 96 -2.12 -10.85 -2.96
N ALA A 97 -3.38 -11.27 -2.93
CA ALA A 97 -3.90 -12.26 -1.98
C ALA A 97 -3.27 -13.65 -2.16
N ALA A 98 -2.88 -14.00 -3.39
CA ALA A 98 -2.22 -15.27 -3.70
C ALA A 98 -0.70 -15.27 -3.45
N SER A 99 -0.10 -14.12 -3.12
CA SER A 99 1.35 -13.99 -2.99
C SER A 99 1.85 -14.24 -1.57
N GLU A 100 2.71 -15.25 -1.41
CA GLU A 100 3.41 -15.50 -0.14
C GLU A 100 4.27 -14.30 0.31
N ARG A 101 4.81 -13.54 -0.65
CA ARG A 101 5.55 -12.31 -0.37
C ARG A 101 4.67 -11.28 0.34
N VAL A 102 3.42 -11.14 -0.07
CA VAL A 102 2.45 -10.23 0.55
C VAL A 102 2.08 -10.70 1.96
N GLU A 103 1.88 -12.01 2.15
CA GLU A 103 1.67 -12.60 3.48
C GLU A 103 2.84 -12.28 4.43
N GLN A 104 4.08 -12.49 3.99
CA GLN A 104 5.29 -12.18 4.77
C GLN A 104 5.37 -10.68 5.12
N VAL A 105 5.04 -9.79 4.19
CA VAL A 105 4.99 -8.35 4.45
C VAL A 105 3.91 -8.01 5.46
N PHE A 106 2.74 -8.63 5.37
CA PHE A 106 1.65 -8.46 6.33
C PHE A 106 2.07 -8.90 7.74
N VAL A 107 2.71 -10.07 7.88
CA VAL A 107 3.24 -10.57 9.15
C VAL A 107 4.27 -9.60 9.75
N ARG A 108 5.18 -9.06 8.93
CA ARG A 108 6.18 -8.06 9.36
C ARG A 108 5.52 -6.78 9.86
N HIS A 109 4.51 -6.26 9.17
CA HIS A 109 3.79 -5.07 9.62
C HIS A 109 3.01 -5.34 10.92
N THR A 110 2.42 -6.51 11.06
CA THR A 110 1.76 -6.95 12.31
C THR A 110 2.77 -7.01 13.45
N PHE A 111 3.95 -7.59 13.22
CA PHE A 111 5.04 -7.59 14.20
C PHE A 111 5.41 -6.16 14.62
N ARG A 112 5.69 -5.26 13.67
CA ARG A 112 6.07 -3.87 13.96
C ARG A 112 5.03 -3.14 14.79
N PHE A 113 3.76 -3.35 14.46
CA PHE A 113 2.65 -2.73 15.20
C PHE A 113 2.61 -3.20 16.65
N TRP A 114 2.65 -4.50 16.90
CA TRP A 114 2.51 -5.05 18.24
C TRP A 114 3.78 -4.99 19.09
N MET A 115 4.96 -5.08 18.47
CA MET A 115 6.24 -4.93 19.17
C MET A 115 6.63 -3.47 19.39
N GLY A 116 6.00 -2.50 18.70
CA GLY A 116 6.33 -1.09 18.79
C GLY A 116 7.72 -0.74 18.25
N ARG A 117 8.33 -1.61 17.44
CA ARG A 117 9.66 -1.47 16.85
C ARG A 117 9.79 -2.20 15.51
N ASN A 118 10.80 -1.85 14.75
CA ASN A 118 11.17 -2.63 13.58
C ASN A 118 11.81 -3.96 13.99
N GLU A 119 11.69 -4.95 13.09
CA GLU A 119 12.37 -6.23 13.21
C GLU A 119 13.88 -6.09 13.00
N THR A 120 14.63 -6.96 13.65
CA THR A 120 16.06 -7.19 13.47
C THR A 120 16.30 -8.59 12.92
N ILE A 121 17.54 -8.93 12.56
CA ILE A 121 17.88 -10.28 12.11
C ILE A 121 17.57 -11.33 13.18
N ASN A 122 17.66 -10.97 14.46
CA ASN A 122 17.39 -11.85 15.58
C ASN A 122 15.90 -12.20 15.71
N ASP A 123 15.01 -11.43 15.10
CA ASP A 123 13.57 -11.68 15.10
C ASP A 123 13.13 -12.65 13.98
N ALA A 124 14.04 -13.07 13.11
CA ALA A 124 13.72 -13.95 11.99
C ALA A 124 13.01 -15.26 12.40
N PRO A 125 13.43 -15.99 13.45
CA PRO A 125 12.72 -17.20 13.90
C PRO A 125 11.28 -16.92 14.33
N ILE A 126 11.04 -15.79 14.98
CA ILE A 126 9.71 -15.39 15.48
C ILE A 126 8.80 -15.03 14.30
N LEU A 127 9.30 -14.26 13.33
CA LEU A 127 8.57 -13.92 12.12
C LEU A 127 8.21 -15.16 11.29
N GLN A 128 9.14 -16.13 11.19
CA GLN A 128 8.89 -17.40 10.51
C GLN A 128 7.83 -18.23 11.23
N ALA A 129 7.90 -18.31 12.58
CA ALA A 129 6.90 -19.01 13.36
C ALA A 129 5.51 -18.38 13.25
N ALA A 130 5.45 -17.05 13.28
CA ALA A 130 4.21 -16.29 13.11
C ALA A 130 3.61 -16.47 11.71
N HIS A 131 4.45 -16.47 10.67
CA HIS A 131 4.00 -16.72 9.29
C HIS A 131 3.47 -18.15 9.14
N ARG A 132 4.17 -19.16 9.69
CA ARG A 132 3.66 -20.55 9.70
C ARG A 132 2.32 -20.65 10.43
N ALA A 133 2.19 -20.06 11.62
CA ALA A 133 0.94 -20.08 12.38
C ALA A 133 -0.22 -19.44 11.58
N TYR A 134 0.05 -18.34 10.89
CA TYR A 134 -0.91 -17.68 10.01
C TYR A 134 -1.35 -18.61 8.86
N LYS A 135 -0.40 -19.20 8.16
CA LYS A 135 -0.62 -20.04 6.98
C LYS A 135 -1.32 -21.36 7.30
N GLU A 136 -0.88 -22.07 8.37
CA GLU A 136 -1.45 -23.34 8.82
C GLU A 136 -2.86 -23.21 9.40
N ASN A 137 -3.32 -22.00 9.68
CA ASN A 137 -4.66 -21.69 10.18
C ASN A 137 -5.45 -20.80 9.20
N ASP A 138 -5.31 -21.06 7.90
CA ASP A 138 -6.09 -20.42 6.81
C ASP A 138 -6.12 -18.89 6.88
N GLY A 139 -4.97 -18.26 7.17
CA GLY A 139 -4.87 -16.81 7.28
C GLY A 139 -5.47 -16.24 8.56
N SER A 140 -5.54 -17.02 9.64
CA SER A 140 -6.12 -16.60 10.90
C SER A 140 -5.29 -15.50 11.59
N MET A 141 -5.85 -14.30 11.67
CA MET A 141 -5.28 -13.19 12.43
C MET A 141 -5.10 -13.54 13.92
N LYS A 142 -6.01 -14.33 14.48
CA LYS A 142 -5.90 -14.80 15.88
C LYS A 142 -4.68 -15.69 16.06
N ALA A 143 -4.43 -16.64 15.16
CA ALA A 143 -3.27 -17.51 15.22
C ALA A 143 -1.97 -16.71 15.09
N LEU A 144 -1.91 -15.76 14.14
CA LEU A 144 -0.80 -14.84 13.97
C LEU A 144 -0.50 -14.06 15.27
N LEU A 145 -1.51 -13.39 15.82
CA LEU A 145 -1.35 -12.59 17.03
C LEU A 145 -0.96 -13.44 18.24
N THR A 146 -1.56 -14.62 18.41
CA THR A 146 -1.18 -15.53 19.48
C THR A 146 0.30 -15.89 19.37
N SER A 147 0.78 -16.29 18.19
CA SER A 147 2.19 -16.62 17.97
C SER A 147 3.13 -15.46 18.30
N LEU A 148 2.78 -14.22 17.91
CA LEU A 148 3.61 -13.06 18.20
C LEU A 148 3.60 -12.67 19.68
N LEU A 149 2.43 -12.60 20.32
CA LEU A 149 2.26 -12.08 21.68
C LEU A 149 2.71 -13.06 22.77
N THR A 150 2.84 -14.34 22.43
CA THR A 150 3.42 -15.37 23.33
C THR A 150 4.90 -15.61 23.08
N SER A 151 5.51 -14.90 22.12
CA SER A 151 6.94 -15.06 21.80
C SER A 151 7.83 -14.36 22.83
N ASP A 152 9.05 -14.86 22.98
CA ASP A 152 10.05 -14.26 23.86
C ASP A 152 10.35 -12.79 23.52
N ALA A 153 10.27 -12.42 22.25
CA ALA A 153 10.48 -11.03 21.82
C ALA A 153 9.40 -10.06 22.34
N PHE A 154 8.21 -10.56 22.66
CA PHE A 154 7.14 -9.77 23.26
C PHE A 154 7.22 -9.80 24.79
N LEU A 155 7.47 -10.99 25.36
CA LEU A 155 7.43 -11.19 26.82
C LEU A 155 8.66 -10.65 27.54
N TYR A 156 9.82 -10.65 26.88
CA TYR A 156 11.09 -10.24 27.49
C TYR A 156 11.73 -9.07 26.74
N ARG A 157 12.17 -8.07 27.47
CA ARG A 157 13.01 -6.99 26.96
C ARG A 157 14.44 -7.17 27.48
N LYS A 158 15.43 -7.07 26.58
CA LYS A 158 16.80 -6.85 27.03
C LYS A 158 16.88 -5.46 27.67
N VAL A 159 17.31 -5.43 28.92
CA VAL A 159 17.74 -4.18 29.54
C VAL A 159 19.13 -3.91 28.98
N GLU A 160 19.27 -2.87 28.17
CA GLU A 160 20.60 -2.40 27.77
C GLU A 160 21.28 -1.81 29.02
N PRO A 161 22.55 -2.15 29.26
CA PRO A 161 23.30 -1.65 30.42
C PRO A 161 23.55 -0.15 30.36
#